data_fd7fb5d104c44a4a49eed4f56a9fd5a4
#
_entry.id   fd7fb5d104c44a4a49eed4f56a9fd5a4
#
_cell.length_a   1.000
_cell.length_b   1.000
_cell.length_c   1.000
_cell.angle_alpha   90.00
_cell.angle_beta   90.00
_cell.angle_gamma   90.00
#
_symmetry.space_group_name_H-M   'P 1'
#
loop_
_entity.id
_entity.type
_entity.pdbx_description
1 polymer ?
#
loop_
_entity_poly.entity_id
_entity_poly.type
_entity_poly.pdbx_seq_one_letter_code
_entity_poly.pdbx_strand_id
1 'polypeptide(L)'
;MSATLTDAHQHDLAFAEEDRHGLYKTLFNRRDVRSQFKPDPVPDEVLARVLYAAHHAPSVGFMQPWNFTLVNDDAVKRQVYGLYQQANEAAAN
;
A
#
# COMPACT_ATOMS: atom_id res chain seq x y z
N MET A 1 -16.92 25.26 10.47
CA MET A 1 -16.63 24.85 9.86
C MET A 1 -16.90 24.51 9.08
N SER A 2 -16.86 24.58 8.87
CA SER A 2 -17.12 24.27 8.10
C SER A 2 -17.19 23.56 7.49
N ALA A 3 -17.39 23.23 7.32
CA ALA A 3 -17.44 22.45 6.77
C ALA A 3 -17.74 22.23 5.87
N THR A 4 -17.84 22.83 5.49
CA THR A 4 -18.43 22.58 4.56
C THR A 4 -17.93 21.97 3.55
N LEU A 5 -16.99 21.82 3.55
CA LEU A 5 -16.61 21.08 2.65
C LEU A 5 -17.48 20.09 2.54
N THR A 6 -17.98 19.76 1.69
CA THR A 6 -19.02 18.91 1.54
C THR A 6 -18.70 17.52 1.69
N ASP A 7 -17.53 17.14 1.53
CA ASP A 7 -17.12 15.80 1.84
C ASP A 7 -16.77 15.68 3.28
N ALA A 8 -17.39 14.81 4.00
CA ALA A 8 -17.16 14.64 5.41
C ALA A 8 -15.69 14.37 5.70
N HIS A 9 -15.02 13.55 4.89
CA HIS A 9 -13.61 13.26 5.14
C HIS A 9 -12.70 14.44 4.83
N GLN A 10 -13.16 15.44 4.08
CA GLN A 10 -12.39 16.64 3.87
C GLN A 10 -12.56 17.64 4.98
N HIS A 11 -13.72 17.56 5.66
CA HIS A 11 -14.00 18.58 6.60
C HIS A 11 -13.46 18.26 7.93
N ASP A 12 -13.51 17.06 8.32
CA ASP A 12 -13.15 16.69 9.67
C ASP A 12 -11.75 16.13 9.66
N LEU A 13 -10.80 17.00 9.96
CA LEU A 13 -9.41 16.60 10.07
C LEU A 13 -9.06 16.11 11.46
N ALA A 14 -9.98 16.18 12.40
CA ALA A 14 -9.77 15.64 13.74
C ALA A 14 -10.08 14.15 13.73
N PHE A 15 -9.26 13.39 14.44
CA PHE A 15 -9.48 11.95 14.54
C PHE A 15 -10.43 11.64 15.70
N ALA A 16 -11.40 10.80 15.44
CA ALA A 16 -12.19 10.20 16.50
C ALA A 16 -11.29 9.27 17.32
N GLU A 17 -11.75 8.92 18.51
CA GLU A 17 -10.94 8.10 19.41
C GLU A 17 -10.63 6.75 18.80
N GLU A 18 -11.62 6.09 18.16
CA GLU A 18 -11.38 4.82 17.52
C GLU A 18 -10.41 4.93 16.35
N ASP A 19 -10.39 6.06 15.66
CA ASP A 19 -9.45 6.29 14.56
C ASP A 19 -8.03 6.36 15.08
N ARG A 20 -7.83 7.04 16.21
CA ARG A 20 -6.52 7.11 16.84
C ARG A 20 -6.06 5.74 17.34
N HIS A 21 -6.98 4.98 17.91
CA HIS A 21 -6.65 3.62 18.35
C HIS A 21 -6.17 2.77 17.19
N GLY A 22 -6.85 2.84 16.06
CA GLY A 22 -6.46 2.07 14.87
C GLY A 22 -5.08 2.45 14.37
N LEU A 23 -4.79 3.75 14.34
CA LEU A 23 -3.50 4.25 13.91
C LEU A 23 -2.38 3.77 14.83
N TYR A 24 -2.53 3.97 16.13
CA TYR A 24 -1.49 3.57 17.08
C TYR A 24 -1.33 2.05 17.15
N LYS A 25 -2.43 1.32 17.06
CA LYS A 25 -2.37 -0.13 17.02
C LYS A 25 -1.54 -0.60 15.83
N THR A 26 -1.73 0.02 14.69
CA THR A 26 -0.96 -0.29 13.49
C THR A 26 0.51 0.05 13.67
N LEU A 27 0.81 1.25 14.17
CA LEU A 27 2.19 1.68 14.35
C LEU A 27 2.96 0.78 15.31
N PHE A 28 2.31 0.35 16.40
CA PHE A 28 2.99 -0.39 17.43
C PHE A 28 3.07 -1.88 17.16
N ASN A 29 2.26 -2.40 16.26
CA ASN A 29 2.22 -3.83 15.99
C ASN A 29 2.75 -4.23 14.62
N ARG A 30 3.09 -3.25 13.77
CA ARG A 30 3.60 -3.57 12.45
C ARG A 30 4.96 -4.24 12.54
N ARG A 31 5.27 -5.07 11.56
CA ARG A 31 6.56 -5.74 11.45
C ARG A 31 6.97 -5.75 9.99
N ASP A 32 8.27 -5.87 9.76
CA ASP A 32 8.78 -6.15 8.44
C ASP A 32 8.56 -7.63 8.15
N VAL A 33 7.64 -7.94 7.27
CA VAL A 33 7.35 -9.31 6.88
C VAL A 33 8.01 -9.55 5.53
N ARG A 34 8.93 -10.49 5.47
CA ARG A 34 9.69 -10.80 4.25
C ARG A 34 9.39 -12.19 3.72
N SER A 35 8.77 -13.01 4.54
CA SER A 35 8.42 -14.39 4.21
C SER A 35 7.19 -14.77 5.01
N GLN A 36 6.77 -16.01 4.90
CA GLN A 36 5.64 -16.51 5.68
C GLN A 36 4.31 -15.91 5.23
N PHE A 37 4.25 -15.51 3.96
CA PHE A 37 2.99 -15.04 3.39
C PHE A 37 2.06 -16.22 3.14
N LYS A 38 0.77 -15.99 3.33
CA LYS A 38 -0.23 -17.00 3.03
C LYS A 38 -0.46 -17.08 1.53
N PRO A 39 -0.81 -18.26 1.01
CA PRO A 39 -1.09 -18.40 -0.41
C PRO A 39 -2.48 -17.87 -0.80
N ASP A 40 -3.28 -17.45 0.17
CA ASP A 40 -4.64 -17.01 -0.07
C ASP A 40 -4.65 -15.80 -1.01
N PRO A 41 -5.53 -15.75 -1.99
CA PRO A 41 -5.61 -14.57 -2.86
C PRO A 41 -6.09 -13.36 -2.09
N VAL A 42 -5.61 -12.20 -2.48
CA VAL A 42 -6.06 -10.93 -1.90
C VAL A 42 -7.39 -10.57 -2.56
N PRO A 43 -8.46 -10.39 -1.78
CA PRO A 43 -9.74 -9.99 -2.38
C PRO A 43 -9.62 -8.67 -3.14
N ASP A 44 -10.36 -8.55 -4.23
CA ASP A 44 -10.29 -7.35 -5.07
C ASP A 44 -10.61 -6.09 -4.31
N GLU A 45 -11.56 -6.15 -3.38
CA GLU A 45 -11.92 -5.01 -2.56
C GLU A 45 -10.77 -4.54 -1.68
N VAL A 46 -10.04 -5.48 -1.10
CA VAL A 46 -8.90 -5.15 -0.25
C VAL A 46 -7.78 -4.56 -1.11
N LEU A 47 -7.53 -5.16 -2.27
CA LEU A 47 -6.51 -4.66 -3.18
C LEU A 47 -6.83 -3.25 -3.64
N ALA A 48 -8.08 -2.97 -3.96
CA ALA A 48 -8.52 -1.64 -4.37
C ALA A 48 -8.24 -0.61 -3.26
N ARG A 49 -8.52 -0.96 -2.02
CA ARG A 49 -8.27 -0.05 -0.88
C ARG A 49 -6.78 0.19 -0.67
N VAL A 50 -5.96 -0.85 -0.83
CA VAL A 50 -4.51 -0.71 -0.70
C VAL A 50 -3.96 0.22 -1.78
N LEU A 51 -4.38 0.04 -3.03
CA LEU A 51 -3.94 0.88 -4.13
C LEU A 51 -4.41 2.32 -3.96
N TYR A 52 -5.63 2.50 -3.47
CA TYR A 52 -6.17 3.83 -3.22
C TYR A 52 -5.36 4.55 -2.15
N ALA A 53 -5.02 3.86 -1.08
CA ALA A 53 -4.17 4.41 -0.02
C ALA A 53 -2.79 4.78 -0.56
N ALA A 54 -2.20 3.91 -1.37
CA ALA A 54 -0.89 4.17 -1.96
C ALA A 54 -0.90 5.40 -2.86
N HIS A 55 -2.00 5.63 -3.57
CA HIS A 55 -2.14 6.78 -4.46
C HIS A 55 -2.18 8.11 -3.69
N HIS A 56 -2.43 8.06 -2.41
CA HIS A 56 -2.46 9.27 -1.56
C HIS A 56 -1.10 9.62 -0.97
N ALA A 57 -0.04 8.93 -1.36
CA ALA A 57 1.31 9.28 -0.91
C ALA A 57 1.68 10.67 -1.42
N PRO A 58 2.47 11.42 -0.66
CA PRO A 58 2.91 12.73 -1.13
C PRO A 58 3.84 12.63 -2.33
N SER A 59 3.82 13.66 -3.17
CA SER A 59 4.68 13.73 -4.33
C SER A 59 5.06 15.18 -4.59
N VAL A 60 6.17 15.37 -5.30
CA VAL A 60 6.65 16.70 -5.64
C VAL A 60 5.64 17.39 -6.55
N GLY A 61 5.20 18.58 -6.14
CA GLY A 61 4.23 19.35 -6.92
C GLY A 61 2.90 18.64 -7.12
N PHE A 62 2.60 17.65 -6.29
CA PHE A 62 1.39 16.86 -6.42
C PHE A 62 1.27 16.22 -7.80
N MET A 63 2.39 15.83 -8.40
CA MET A 63 2.41 15.26 -9.73
C MET A 63 1.92 13.84 -9.79
N GLN A 64 2.03 13.11 -8.69
CA GLN A 64 1.63 11.71 -8.59
C GLN A 64 2.17 10.87 -9.76
N PRO A 65 3.50 10.84 -9.95
CA PRO A 65 4.11 10.29 -11.16
C PRO A 65 4.25 8.78 -11.16
N TRP A 66 3.35 8.08 -10.53
CA TRP A 66 3.42 6.63 -10.41
C TRP A 66 2.28 5.96 -11.16
N ASN A 67 2.54 4.73 -11.54
CA ASN A 67 1.55 3.82 -12.06
C ASN A 67 1.65 2.53 -11.29
N PHE A 68 0.57 1.79 -11.21
CA PHE A 68 0.57 0.50 -10.55
C PHE A 68 0.34 -0.59 -11.58
N THR A 69 1.21 -1.57 -11.58
CA THR A 69 1.06 -2.73 -12.45
C THR A 69 0.80 -3.95 -11.57
N LEU A 70 -0.34 -4.59 -11.81
CA LEU A 70 -0.70 -5.79 -11.06
C LEU A 70 -0.30 -7.02 -11.85
N VAL A 71 0.46 -7.89 -11.23
CA VAL A 71 0.92 -9.13 -11.85
C VAL A 71 0.20 -10.28 -11.16
N ASN A 72 -0.79 -10.86 -11.85
CA ASN A 72 -1.59 -11.94 -11.30
C ASN A 72 -1.28 -13.29 -11.94
N ASP A 73 -0.64 -13.31 -13.10
CA ASP A 73 -0.30 -14.54 -13.79
C ASP A 73 0.92 -15.18 -13.12
N ASP A 74 0.79 -16.45 -12.77
CA ASP A 74 1.86 -17.16 -12.06
C ASP A 74 3.14 -17.29 -12.90
N ALA A 75 3.00 -17.46 -14.21
CA ALA A 75 4.17 -17.56 -15.08
C ALA A 75 4.94 -16.24 -15.11
N VAL A 76 4.20 -15.12 -15.18
CA VAL A 76 4.82 -13.79 -15.15
C VAL A 76 5.47 -13.53 -13.79
N LYS A 77 4.81 -13.93 -12.71
CA LYS A 77 5.40 -13.79 -11.36
C LYS A 77 6.73 -14.53 -11.27
N ARG A 78 6.78 -15.74 -11.81
CA ARG A 78 8.02 -16.52 -11.78
C ARG A 78 9.13 -15.86 -12.61
N GLN A 79 8.77 -15.25 -13.73
CA GLN A 79 9.75 -14.52 -14.55
C GLN A 79 10.30 -13.31 -13.80
N VAL A 80 9.43 -12.55 -13.15
CA VAL A 80 9.85 -11.40 -12.34
C VAL A 80 10.77 -11.86 -11.21
N TYR A 81 10.41 -12.93 -10.54
CA TYR A 81 11.21 -13.47 -9.46
C TYR A 81 12.59 -13.92 -9.94
N GLY A 82 12.65 -14.55 -11.12
CA GLY A 82 13.92 -14.95 -11.71
C GLY A 82 14.83 -13.76 -12.00
N LEU A 83 14.28 -12.69 -12.53
CA LEU A 83 15.03 -11.47 -12.77
C LEU A 83 15.52 -10.85 -11.47
N TYR A 84 14.69 -10.86 -10.44
CA TYR A 84 15.07 -10.37 -9.13
C TYR A 84 16.23 -11.16 -8.56
N GLN A 85 16.20 -12.49 -8.66
CA GLN A 85 17.26 -13.33 -8.16
C GLN A 85 18.58 -13.05 -8.87
N GLN A 86 18.56 -12.93 -10.20
CA GLN A 86 19.75 -12.61 -10.96
C GLN A 86 20.36 -11.29 -10.55
N ALA A 87 19.53 -10.26 -10.40
CA ALA A 87 20.01 -8.95 -10.00
C ALA A 87 20.58 -8.98 -8.58
N ASN A 88 19.93 -9.70 -7.69
CA ASN A 88 20.35 -9.80 -6.30
C ASN A 88 21.70 -10.54 -6.18
N GLU A 89 21.87 -11.60 -6.94
CA GLU A 89 23.13 -12.33 -6.96
C GLU A 89 24.26 -11.48 -7.54
N ALA A 90 23.99 -10.75 -8.62
CA ALA A 90 24.98 -9.86 -9.21
C ALA A 90 25.39 -8.76 -8.24
N ALA A 91 24.46 -8.23 -7.47
CA ALA A 91 24.76 -7.19 -6.50
C ALA A 91 25.54 -7.73 -5.30
N ALA A 92 25.37 -9.01 -4.96
CA ALA A 92 26.07 -9.63 -3.84
C ALA A 92 27.54 -9.98 -4.16
N ASN A 93 27.84 -10.09 -5.43
CA ASN A 93 29.21 -10.39 -5.88
C ASN A 93 29.95 -9.11 -6.22
#